data_59d00e75f32e913ef19b1f57c762d64a
#
_entry.id   59d00e75f32e913ef19b1f57c762d64a
#
_cell.length_a   1.000
_cell.length_b   1.000
_cell.length_c   1.000
_cell.angle_alpha   90.00
_cell.angle_beta   90.00
_cell.angle_gamma   90.00
#
_symmetry.space_group_name_H-M   'P 1'
#
loop_
_entity.id
_entity.type
_entity.pdbx_description
1 polymer ?
#
loop_
_entity_poly.entity_id
_entity_poly.type
_entity_poly.pdbx_seq_one_letter_code
_entity_poly.pdbx_strand_id
1 'polypeptide(L)'
;FVLSLLSMPLIIKLSTKFNIFDYQDSRKIHSGNVSRLGGVGIAISFFICTVAYILLTDSSLFFTYLPIISAGLIIFVFGLIDDIHTLRAIIKLLVQIIATSFVIFSGNRFKQIGPFELPLIISYILTFCWIIGVINAFNLIDGLDGLCGSLSFTTILTLGIIYTLSSNNVAVICFIL
;
A
#
# COMPACT_ATOMS: atom_id res chain seq x y z
N PHE A 1 12.63 -6.58 -2.00
CA PHE A 1 13.82 -5.73 -1.78
C PHE A 1 14.75 -5.69 -2.99
N VAL A 2 15.34 -6.83 -3.42
CA VAL A 2 16.31 -6.87 -4.54
C VAL A 2 15.73 -6.31 -5.83
N LEU A 3 14.51 -6.71 -6.19
CA LEU A 3 13.83 -6.23 -7.39
C LEU A 3 13.57 -4.71 -7.32
N SER A 4 13.15 -4.22 -6.17
CA SER A 4 12.95 -2.78 -5.95
C SER A 4 14.28 -2.01 -6.09
N LEU A 5 15.36 -2.52 -5.50
CA LEU A 5 16.69 -1.91 -5.60
C LEU A 5 17.18 -1.86 -7.06
N LEU A 6 17.00 -2.96 -7.81
CA LEU A 6 17.40 -3.05 -9.22
C LEU A 6 16.55 -2.15 -10.13
N SER A 7 15.30 -1.85 -9.75
CA SER A 7 14.42 -0.97 -10.52
C SER A 7 14.75 0.53 -10.35
N MET A 8 15.42 0.92 -9.25
CA MET A 8 15.70 2.33 -8.93
C MET A 8 16.46 3.10 -10.00
N PRO A 9 17.55 2.59 -10.61
CA PRO A 9 18.25 3.31 -11.68
C PRO A 9 17.33 3.63 -12.88
N LEU A 10 16.44 2.69 -13.23
CA LEU A 10 15.47 2.89 -14.30
C LEU A 10 14.46 3.98 -13.94
N ILE A 11 13.96 3.95 -12.71
CA ILE A 11 12.99 4.93 -12.21
C ILE A 11 13.59 6.33 -12.18
N ILE A 12 14.83 6.46 -11.70
CA ILE A 12 15.54 7.75 -11.70
C ILE A 12 15.68 8.27 -13.15
N LYS A 13 16.05 7.39 -14.09
CA LYS A 13 16.15 7.75 -15.52
C LYS A 13 14.83 8.15 -16.13
N LEU A 14 13.72 7.50 -15.76
CA LEU A 14 12.37 7.88 -16.19
C LEU A 14 11.95 9.22 -15.56
N SER A 15 12.22 9.42 -14.28
CA SER A 15 11.93 10.67 -13.59
C SER A 15 12.66 11.86 -14.23
N THR A 16 13.93 11.70 -14.59
CA THR A 16 14.70 12.72 -15.29
C THR A 16 14.15 12.98 -16.69
N LYS A 17 13.78 11.94 -17.43
CA LYS A 17 13.22 12.06 -18.79
C LYS A 17 11.89 12.79 -18.83
N PHE A 18 11.03 12.57 -17.82
CA PHE A 18 9.70 13.15 -17.75
C PHE A 18 9.62 14.40 -16.85
N ASN A 19 10.75 14.85 -16.27
CA ASN A 19 10.82 15.99 -15.34
C ASN A 19 9.86 15.86 -14.14
N ILE A 20 9.70 14.63 -13.61
CA ILE A 20 8.84 14.35 -12.47
C ILE A 20 9.69 14.40 -11.19
N PHE A 21 9.95 15.60 -10.72
CA PHE A 21 10.69 15.86 -9.48
C PHE A 21 9.82 16.56 -8.46
N ASP A 22 10.18 16.41 -7.21
CA ASP A 22 9.58 17.19 -6.14
C ASP A 22 10.18 18.60 -6.14
N TYR A 23 9.30 19.61 -6.28
CA TYR A 23 9.74 20.99 -6.22
C TYR A 23 10.04 21.36 -4.77
N GLN A 24 11.14 22.11 -4.58
CA GLN A 24 11.49 22.66 -3.28
C GLN A 24 10.43 23.64 -2.84
N ASP A 25 9.69 23.33 -1.78
CA ASP A 25 8.86 24.27 -1.05
C ASP A 25 9.64 24.71 0.21
N SER A 26 9.38 25.92 0.69
CA SER A 26 10.05 26.52 1.86
C SER A 26 9.95 25.69 3.17
N ARG A 27 9.12 24.65 3.16
CA ARG A 27 8.93 23.69 4.27
C ARG A 27 9.79 22.43 4.17
N LYS A 28 10.52 22.23 3.04
CA LYS A 28 11.27 21.01 2.77
C LYS A 28 12.78 21.26 2.95
N ILE A 29 13.41 20.40 3.74
CA ILE A 29 14.81 20.52 4.16
C ILE A 29 15.80 20.00 3.10
N HIS A 30 15.31 19.46 1.96
CA HIS A 30 16.16 18.84 0.95
C HIS A 30 16.84 19.85 0.01
N SER A 31 18.16 19.65 -0.14
CA SER A 31 18.96 20.26 -1.20
C SER A 31 19.12 19.25 -2.33
N GLY A 32 18.22 19.24 -3.33
CA GLY A 32 18.33 18.38 -4.51
C GLY A 32 16.99 18.04 -5.17
N ASN A 33 17.06 17.60 -6.44
CA ASN A 33 15.91 17.12 -7.18
C ASN A 33 15.56 15.68 -6.75
N VAL A 34 14.61 15.51 -5.85
CA VAL A 34 14.14 14.18 -5.42
C VAL A 34 13.07 13.68 -6.37
N SER A 35 13.23 12.44 -6.86
CA SER A 35 12.24 11.81 -7.75
C SER A 35 10.95 11.48 -6.99
N ARG A 36 9.81 11.92 -7.49
CA ARG A 36 8.49 11.52 -6.96
C ARG A 36 8.11 10.07 -7.28
N LEU A 37 8.81 9.45 -8.24
CA LEU A 37 8.51 8.08 -8.69
C LEU A 37 9.16 7.00 -7.83
N GLY A 38 9.79 7.32 -6.70
CA GLY A 38 10.46 6.34 -5.84
C GLY A 38 9.54 5.19 -5.40
N GLY A 39 8.30 5.50 -5.03
CA GLY A 39 7.28 4.52 -4.64
C GLY A 39 6.88 3.54 -5.75
N VAL A 40 7.09 3.91 -7.03
CA VAL A 40 6.73 3.05 -8.18
C VAL A 40 7.54 1.76 -8.19
N GLY A 41 8.84 1.83 -7.90
CA GLY A 41 9.70 0.65 -7.85
C GLY A 41 9.32 -0.31 -6.73
N ILE A 42 8.98 0.24 -5.58
CA ILE A 42 8.52 -0.55 -4.42
C ILE A 42 7.19 -1.23 -4.75
N ALA A 43 6.21 -0.48 -5.26
CA ALA A 43 4.88 -1.00 -5.56
C ALA A 43 4.91 -2.08 -6.66
N ILE A 44 5.60 -1.84 -7.78
CA ILE A 44 5.72 -2.82 -8.86
C ILE A 44 6.40 -4.09 -8.35
N SER A 45 7.50 -3.95 -7.61
CA SER A 45 8.21 -5.10 -7.03
C SER A 45 7.32 -5.90 -6.09
N PHE A 46 6.55 -5.23 -5.25
CA PHE A 46 5.59 -5.86 -4.35
C PHE A 46 4.52 -6.66 -5.13
N PHE A 47 3.85 -6.04 -6.11
CA PHE A 47 2.81 -6.72 -6.88
C PHE A 47 3.36 -7.93 -7.65
N ILE A 48 4.51 -7.79 -8.30
CA ILE A 48 5.14 -8.90 -9.03
C ILE A 48 5.48 -10.05 -8.07
N CYS A 49 6.15 -9.77 -6.96
CA CYS A 49 6.56 -10.81 -6.01
C CYS A 49 5.35 -11.46 -5.33
N THR A 50 4.31 -10.70 -4.99
CA THR A 50 3.09 -11.24 -4.37
C THR A 50 2.35 -12.16 -5.33
N VAL A 51 2.13 -11.73 -6.57
CA VAL A 51 1.47 -12.55 -7.59
C VAL A 51 2.29 -13.80 -7.91
N ALA A 52 3.61 -13.65 -8.09
CA ALA A 52 4.50 -14.80 -8.34
C ALA A 52 4.47 -15.79 -7.17
N TYR A 53 4.53 -15.32 -5.92
CA TYR A 53 4.44 -16.17 -4.75
C TYR A 53 3.12 -16.97 -4.73
N ILE A 54 1.98 -16.31 -4.93
CA ILE A 54 0.66 -16.96 -4.93
C ILE A 54 0.59 -18.02 -6.02
N LEU A 55 1.02 -17.71 -7.25
CA LEU A 55 0.96 -18.64 -8.38
C LEU A 55 1.90 -19.85 -8.22
N LEU A 56 3.05 -19.67 -7.57
CA LEU A 56 4.03 -20.73 -7.35
C LEU A 56 3.69 -21.62 -6.15
N THR A 57 2.97 -21.11 -5.14
CA THR A 57 2.65 -21.83 -3.91
C THR A 57 1.29 -22.52 -4.01
N ASP A 58 0.25 -21.77 -4.30
CA ASP A 58 -1.11 -22.28 -4.45
C ASP A 58 -1.93 -21.31 -5.30
N SER A 59 -2.13 -21.65 -6.55
CA SER A 59 -2.88 -20.84 -7.50
C SER A 59 -4.35 -20.62 -7.10
N SER A 60 -4.92 -21.48 -6.24
CA SER A 60 -6.30 -21.30 -5.75
C SER A 60 -6.44 -20.07 -4.87
N LEU A 61 -5.36 -19.68 -4.18
CA LEU A 61 -5.31 -18.49 -3.34
C LEU A 61 -5.38 -17.19 -4.16
N PHE A 62 -5.08 -17.25 -5.46
CA PHE A 62 -5.12 -16.07 -6.33
C PHE A 62 -6.50 -15.39 -6.31
N PHE A 63 -7.57 -16.16 -6.46
CA PHE A 63 -8.92 -15.59 -6.44
C PHE A 63 -9.31 -15.04 -5.07
N THR A 64 -8.76 -15.59 -3.99
CA THR A 64 -8.99 -15.13 -2.62
C THR A 64 -8.32 -13.78 -2.37
N TYR A 65 -7.10 -13.57 -2.87
CA TYR A 65 -6.36 -12.33 -2.68
C TYR A 65 -6.59 -11.28 -3.78
N LEU A 66 -7.20 -11.67 -4.90
CA LEU A 66 -7.47 -10.79 -6.03
C LEU A 66 -8.17 -9.48 -5.65
N PRO A 67 -9.19 -9.46 -4.77
CA PRO A 67 -9.84 -8.21 -4.34
C PRO A 67 -8.89 -7.27 -3.61
N ILE A 68 -8.01 -7.80 -2.77
CA ILE A 68 -7.01 -7.00 -2.02
C ILE A 68 -5.95 -6.46 -2.98
N ILE A 69 -5.45 -7.31 -3.89
CA ILE A 69 -4.47 -6.92 -4.90
C ILE A 69 -5.06 -5.84 -5.83
N SER A 70 -6.30 -6.01 -6.28
CA SER A 70 -6.96 -5.04 -7.14
C SER A 70 -7.23 -3.71 -6.43
N ALA A 71 -7.64 -3.74 -5.17
CA ALA A 71 -7.81 -2.55 -4.35
C ALA A 71 -6.48 -1.81 -4.16
N GLY A 72 -5.40 -2.54 -3.85
CA GLY A 72 -4.05 -1.98 -3.75
C GLY A 72 -3.58 -1.34 -5.07
N LEU A 73 -3.86 -2.01 -6.20
CA LEU A 73 -3.53 -1.47 -7.52
C LEU A 73 -4.31 -0.19 -7.84
N ILE A 74 -5.59 -0.13 -7.49
CA ILE A 74 -6.41 1.08 -7.64
C ILE A 74 -5.79 2.23 -6.85
N ILE A 75 -5.50 2.01 -5.55
CA ILE A 75 -4.88 3.04 -4.69
C ILE A 75 -3.53 3.47 -5.25
N PHE A 76 -2.69 2.53 -5.70
CA PHE A 76 -1.38 2.83 -6.27
C PHE A 76 -1.48 3.69 -7.54
N VAL A 77 -2.32 3.30 -8.50
CA VAL A 77 -2.49 4.05 -9.76
C VAL A 77 -2.99 5.47 -9.50
N PHE A 78 -3.98 5.61 -8.63
CA PHE A 78 -4.49 6.94 -8.29
C PHE A 78 -3.51 7.76 -7.44
N GLY A 79 -2.73 7.12 -6.56
CA GLY A 79 -1.62 7.77 -5.86
C GLY A 79 -0.58 8.32 -6.82
N LEU A 80 -0.20 7.53 -7.83
CA LEU A 80 0.73 7.96 -8.88
C LEU A 80 0.17 9.15 -9.71
N ILE A 81 -1.12 9.12 -10.03
CA ILE A 81 -1.79 10.25 -10.71
C ILE A 81 -1.78 11.49 -9.81
N ASP A 82 -1.99 11.34 -8.52
CA ASP A 82 -1.94 12.43 -7.54
C ASP A 82 -0.55 13.05 -7.41
N ASP A 83 0.50 12.24 -7.47
CA ASP A 83 1.89 12.70 -7.45
C ASP A 83 2.26 13.52 -8.71
N ILE A 84 1.64 13.20 -9.85
CA ILE A 84 1.86 13.93 -11.11
C ILE A 84 0.91 15.15 -11.21
N HIS A 85 -0.35 14.95 -10.88
CA HIS A 85 -1.42 15.94 -10.97
C HIS A 85 -2.16 15.99 -9.65
N THR A 86 -1.86 16.99 -8.82
CA THR A 86 -2.52 17.16 -7.51
C THR A 86 -4.05 17.04 -7.60
N LEU A 87 -4.59 15.93 -7.08
CA LEU A 87 -6.01 15.66 -7.09
C LEU A 87 -6.74 16.37 -5.94
N ARG A 88 -7.99 16.70 -6.16
CA ARG A 88 -8.86 17.23 -5.09
C ARG A 88 -9.10 16.16 -4.02
N ALA A 89 -9.15 16.56 -2.75
CA ALA A 89 -9.36 15.64 -1.62
C ALA A 89 -10.59 14.74 -1.78
N ILE A 90 -11.67 15.25 -2.38
CA ILE A 90 -12.88 14.48 -2.63
C ILE A 90 -12.67 13.33 -3.60
N ILE A 91 -11.82 13.52 -4.64
CA ILE A 91 -11.50 12.48 -5.62
C ILE A 91 -10.68 11.38 -4.95
N LYS A 92 -9.69 11.76 -4.12
CA LYS A 92 -8.90 10.80 -3.33
C LYS A 92 -9.80 9.95 -2.43
N LEU A 93 -10.73 10.59 -1.72
CA LEU A 93 -11.67 9.91 -0.85
C LEU A 93 -12.58 8.95 -1.62
N LEU A 94 -13.12 9.36 -2.78
CA LEU A 94 -13.94 8.48 -3.61
C LEU A 94 -13.19 7.24 -4.09
N VAL A 95 -11.93 7.39 -4.50
CA VAL A 95 -11.09 6.24 -4.90
C VAL A 95 -10.85 5.30 -3.72
N GLN A 96 -10.57 5.85 -2.53
CA GLN A 96 -10.40 5.06 -1.31
C GLN A 96 -11.68 4.31 -0.94
N ILE A 97 -12.85 4.93 -1.09
CA ILE A 97 -14.16 4.30 -0.87
C ILE A 97 -14.34 3.12 -1.83
N ILE A 98 -14.09 3.31 -3.12
CA ILE A 98 -14.20 2.27 -4.14
C ILE A 98 -13.26 1.10 -3.81
N ALA A 99 -11.98 1.37 -3.60
CA ALA A 99 -11.00 0.34 -3.27
C ALA A 99 -11.35 -0.44 -2.00
N THR A 100 -11.76 0.28 -0.94
CA THR A 100 -12.19 -0.33 0.33
C THR A 100 -13.43 -1.20 0.15
N SER A 101 -14.38 -0.77 -0.70
CA SER A 101 -15.56 -1.55 -1.01
C SER A 101 -15.22 -2.90 -1.64
N PHE A 102 -14.25 -2.95 -2.56
CA PHE A 102 -13.77 -4.22 -3.14
C PHE A 102 -13.27 -5.19 -2.06
N VAL A 103 -12.50 -4.68 -1.09
CA VAL A 103 -11.98 -5.51 0.01
C VAL A 103 -13.09 -6.03 0.91
N ILE A 104 -14.03 -5.17 1.28
CA ILE A 104 -15.10 -5.50 2.23
C ILE A 104 -16.10 -6.49 1.61
N PHE A 105 -16.54 -6.25 0.38
CA PHE A 105 -17.52 -7.10 -0.29
C PHE A 105 -16.97 -8.48 -0.68
N SER A 106 -15.65 -8.64 -0.74
CA SER A 106 -15.01 -9.96 -0.87
C SER A 106 -14.96 -10.77 0.44
N GLY A 107 -15.53 -10.25 1.53
CA GLY A 107 -15.59 -10.92 2.83
C GLY A 107 -14.44 -10.59 3.78
N ASN A 108 -13.50 -9.73 3.36
CA ASN A 108 -12.38 -9.28 4.18
C ASN A 108 -12.84 -8.14 5.10
N ARG A 109 -13.29 -8.49 6.29
CA ARG A 109 -13.80 -7.56 7.29
C ARG A 109 -13.49 -8.03 8.69
N PHE A 110 -13.49 -7.14 9.64
CA PHE A 110 -13.40 -7.49 11.06
C PHE A 110 -14.63 -8.29 11.48
N LYS A 111 -14.45 -9.56 11.82
CA LYS A 111 -15.55 -10.43 12.26
C LYS A 111 -15.72 -10.42 13.77
N GLN A 112 -14.60 -10.20 14.50
CA GLN A 112 -14.57 -10.21 15.96
C GLN A 112 -13.53 -9.23 16.49
N ILE A 113 -13.69 -8.77 17.71
CA ILE A 113 -12.71 -8.03 18.49
C ILE A 113 -12.52 -8.76 19.80
N GLY A 114 -11.33 -9.36 19.98
CA GLY A 114 -11.10 -10.28 21.09
C GLY A 114 -12.13 -11.41 21.10
N PRO A 115 -12.83 -11.67 22.21
CA PRO A 115 -13.83 -12.72 22.30
C PRO A 115 -15.21 -12.33 21.75
N PHE A 116 -15.42 -11.05 21.36
CA PHE A 116 -16.74 -10.54 20.97
C PHE A 116 -16.92 -10.60 19.46
N GLU A 117 -17.95 -11.29 18.99
CA GLU A 117 -18.39 -11.27 17.60
C GLU A 117 -19.06 -9.94 17.27
N LEU A 118 -18.71 -9.37 16.12
CA LEU A 118 -19.29 -8.09 15.68
C LEU A 118 -20.56 -8.32 14.88
N PRO A 119 -21.65 -7.61 15.20
CA PRO A 119 -22.80 -7.52 14.31
C PRO A 119 -22.38 -7.07 12.92
N LEU A 120 -23.04 -7.58 11.89
CA LEU A 120 -22.67 -7.39 10.49
C LEU A 120 -22.46 -5.91 10.12
N ILE A 121 -23.38 -5.06 10.52
CA ILE A 121 -23.35 -3.61 10.22
C ILE A 121 -22.11 -2.96 10.87
N ILE A 122 -21.87 -3.26 12.14
CA ILE A 122 -20.71 -2.72 12.88
C ILE A 122 -19.40 -3.21 12.26
N SER A 123 -19.34 -4.48 11.86
CA SER A 123 -18.21 -5.07 11.16
C SER A 123 -17.86 -4.31 9.87
N TYR A 124 -18.86 -3.98 9.06
CA TYR A 124 -18.66 -3.20 7.83
C TYR A 124 -18.18 -1.79 8.12
N ILE A 125 -18.86 -1.07 9.00
CA ILE A 125 -18.52 0.32 9.35
C ILE A 125 -17.10 0.39 9.92
N LEU A 126 -16.78 -0.48 10.88
CA LEU A 126 -15.47 -0.51 11.51
C LEU A 126 -14.36 -0.78 10.51
N THR A 127 -14.54 -1.79 9.64
CA THR A 127 -13.55 -2.13 8.62
C THR A 127 -13.35 -0.98 7.63
N PHE A 128 -14.46 -0.37 7.23
CA PHE A 128 -14.44 0.77 6.30
C PHE A 128 -13.67 1.96 6.88
N CYS A 129 -14.02 2.36 8.11
CA CYS A 129 -13.35 3.47 8.79
C CYS A 129 -11.87 3.16 9.05
N TRP A 130 -11.55 1.91 9.40
CA TRP A 130 -10.18 1.48 9.63
C TRP A 130 -9.32 1.59 8.37
N ILE A 131 -9.75 1.01 7.26
CA ILE A 131 -8.98 1.02 6.01
C ILE A 131 -8.76 2.45 5.51
N ILE A 132 -9.83 3.26 5.45
CA ILE A 132 -9.73 4.65 5.01
C ILE A 132 -8.89 5.47 5.98
N GLY A 133 -9.05 5.25 7.29
CA GLY A 133 -8.26 5.93 8.31
C GLY A 133 -6.77 5.64 8.18
N VAL A 134 -6.40 4.37 7.98
CA VAL A 134 -5.00 3.98 7.77
C VAL A 134 -4.42 4.57 6.49
N ILE A 135 -5.14 4.50 5.36
CA ILE A 135 -4.68 5.10 4.09
C ILE A 135 -4.41 6.61 4.26
N ASN A 136 -5.33 7.34 4.90
CA ASN A 136 -5.15 8.77 5.11
C ASN A 136 -4.05 9.08 6.13
N ALA A 137 -3.90 8.27 7.18
CA ALA A 137 -2.81 8.43 8.14
C ALA A 137 -1.44 8.29 7.47
N PHE A 138 -1.25 7.25 6.64
CA PHE A 138 -0.01 7.08 5.88
C PHE A 138 0.23 8.23 4.90
N ASN A 139 -0.80 8.72 4.22
CA ASN A 139 -0.69 9.86 3.32
C ASN A 139 -0.26 11.17 4.04
N LEU A 140 -0.69 11.36 5.29
CA LEU A 140 -0.27 12.50 6.11
C LEU A 140 1.18 12.39 6.59
N ILE A 141 1.63 11.17 6.92
CA ILE A 141 2.97 10.89 7.43
C ILE A 141 4.02 10.95 6.32
N ASP A 142 3.63 10.70 5.07
CA ASP A 142 4.53 10.68 3.91
C ASP A 142 5.20 12.04 3.61
N GLY A 143 4.72 13.11 4.21
CA GLY A 143 5.36 14.43 4.14
C GLY A 143 6.65 14.61 4.97
N LEU A 144 7.05 13.60 5.77
CA LEU A 144 8.23 13.65 6.63
C LEU A 144 9.26 12.59 6.19
N ASP A 145 10.50 13.05 5.96
CA ASP A 145 11.59 12.22 5.46
C ASP A 145 11.87 10.98 6.29
N GLY A 146 11.78 9.82 5.64
CA GLY A 146 12.06 8.52 6.23
C GLY A 146 11.03 8.04 7.25
N LEU A 147 10.10 8.88 7.72
CA LEU A 147 9.13 8.49 8.74
C LEU A 147 8.13 7.47 8.20
N CYS A 148 7.57 7.70 7.01
CA CYS A 148 6.65 6.77 6.36
C CYS A 148 7.33 5.42 6.11
N GLY A 149 8.55 5.43 5.58
CA GLY A 149 9.32 4.22 5.32
C GLY A 149 9.67 3.43 6.59
N SER A 150 10.11 4.11 7.66
CA SER A 150 10.45 3.43 8.92
C SER A 150 9.21 2.86 9.63
N LEU A 151 8.08 3.59 9.60
CA LEU A 151 6.83 3.10 10.16
C LEU A 151 6.28 1.91 9.37
N SER A 152 6.33 1.96 8.04
CA SER A 152 5.96 0.85 7.18
C SER A 152 6.82 -0.39 7.46
N PHE A 153 8.14 -0.22 7.51
CA PHE A 153 9.08 -1.31 7.81
C PHE A 153 8.78 -1.97 9.16
N THR A 154 8.64 -1.17 10.22
CA THR A 154 8.35 -1.72 11.56
C THR A 154 6.99 -2.43 11.61
N THR A 155 5.97 -1.88 10.96
CA THR A 155 4.63 -2.47 10.91
C THR A 155 4.66 -3.82 10.17
N ILE A 156 5.28 -3.86 8.99
CA ILE A 156 5.37 -5.06 8.15
C ILE A 156 6.21 -6.14 8.83
N LEU A 157 7.32 -5.77 9.43
CA LEU A 157 8.17 -6.71 10.19
C LEU A 157 7.40 -7.32 11.37
N THR A 158 6.68 -6.48 12.13
CA THR A 158 5.87 -6.95 13.26
C THR A 158 4.75 -7.90 12.80
N LEU A 159 4.02 -7.54 11.76
CA LEU A 159 2.97 -8.40 11.20
C LEU A 159 3.56 -9.70 10.65
N GLY A 160 4.70 -9.64 9.95
CA GLY A 160 5.40 -10.81 9.45
C GLY A 160 5.77 -11.79 10.57
N ILE A 161 6.29 -11.29 11.69
CA ILE A 161 6.61 -12.12 12.87
C ILE A 161 5.35 -12.74 13.47
N ILE A 162 4.28 -11.94 13.67
CA ILE A 162 3.01 -12.41 14.24
C ILE A 162 2.42 -13.52 13.37
N TYR A 163 2.35 -13.33 12.05
CA TYR A 163 1.81 -14.34 11.13
C TYR A 163 2.68 -15.59 11.05
N THR A 164 4.01 -15.45 11.16
CA THR A 164 4.92 -16.60 11.23
C THR A 164 4.65 -17.45 12.48
N LEU A 165 4.51 -16.80 13.63
CA LEU A 165 4.19 -17.46 14.89
C LEU A 165 2.81 -18.13 14.86
N SER A 166 1.89 -17.60 14.06
CA SER A 166 0.54 -18.17 13.86
C SER A 166 0.49 -19.23 12.76
N SER A 167 1.63 -19.62 12.18
CA SER A 167 1.72 -20.55 11.04
C SER A 167 0.84 -20.16 9.85
N ASN A 168 0.71 -18.84 9.60
CA ASN A 168 -0.13 -18.30 8.54
C ASN A 168 0.71 -17.94 7.32
N ASN A 169 0.31 -18.43 6.14
CA ASN A 169 0.99 -18.18 4.86
C ASN A 169 1.09 -16.70 4.48
N VAL A 170 0.25 -15.83 5.06
CA VAL A 170 0.33 -14.37 4.87
C VAL A 170 1.65 -13.78 5.38
N ALA A 171 2.34 -14.47 6.31
CA ALA A 171 3.65 -14.06 6.79
C ALA A 171 4.65 -13.79 5.64
N VAL A 172 4.67 -14.68 4.65
CA VAL A 172 5.59 -14.54 3.50
C VAL A 172 5.28 -13.29 2.69
N ILE A 173 4.00 -12.95 2.50
CA ILE A 173 3.60 -11.71 1.81
C ILE A 173 4.11 -10.48 2.57
N CYS A 174 4.05 -10.49 3.90
CA CYS A 174 4.61 -9.41 4.72
C CYS A 174 6.12 -9.26 4.56
N PHE A 175 6.87 -10.36 4.42
CA PHE A 175 8.32 -10.31 4.21
C PHE A 175 8.74 -9.98 2.76
N ILE A 176 7.82 -10.04 1.79
CA ILE A 176 8.03 -9.59 0.41
C ILE A 176 8.02 -8.05 0.32
N LEU A 177 7.23 -7.40 1.16
CA LEU A 177 7.14 -5.92 1.25
C LEU A 177 8.45 -5.32 1.78
#